data_e1ecfd218a13f20ec823500bd3d2b682
#
_entry.id   e1ecfd218a13f20ec823500bd3d2b682
#
_cell.length_a   1.000
_cell.length_b   1.000
_cell.length_c   1.000
_cell.angle_alpha   90.00
_cell.angle_beta   90.00
_cell.angle_gamma   90.00
#
_symmetry.space_group_name_H-M   'P 1'
#
loop_
_entity.id
_entity.type
_entity.pdbx_description
1 polymer ?
#
loop_
_entity_poly.entity_id
_entity_poly.type
_entity_poly.pdbx_seq_one_letter_code
_entity_poly.pdbx_strand_id
1 'polypeptide(L)' 'MKMYTCEKAFKTTFFNNGSVERIEVEKDSLWFLARAETQDRVVLSNNKIELVIAKDVLKDRFTRWG' A
#
# COMPACT_ATOMS: atom_id res chain seq x y z
N MET A 1 -9.98 -3.72 -11.75
CA MET A 1 -8.82 -3.44 -10.87
C MET A 1 -9.26 -2.58 -9.71
N LYS A 2 -8.85 -2.96 -8.51
CA LYS A 2 -9.23 -2.21 -7.31
C LYS A 2 -8.21 -1.09 -7.07
N MET A 3 -8.69 0.13 -7.00
CA MET A 3 -7.85 1.31 -6.77
C MET A 3 -8.11 1.88 -5.39
N TYR A 4 -7.07 2.45 -4.81
CA TYR A 4 -7.14 3.05 -3.48
C TYR A 4 -6.42 4.39 -3.48
N THR A 5 -6.96 5.33 -2.72
CA THR A 5 -6.33 6.61 -2.46
C THR A 5 -5.94 6.67 -1.00
N CYS A 6 -4.72 7.09 -0.72
CA CYS A 6 -4.27 7.27 0.66
C CYS A 6 -4.94 8.49 1.26
N GLU A 7 -5.64 8.30 2.38
CA GLU A 7 -6.34 9.38 3.07
C GLU A 7 -5.49 10.04 4.14
N LYS A 8 -4.60 9.27 4.77
CA LYS A 8 -3.75 9.75 5.86
C LYS A 8 -2.33 9.31 5.59
N ALA A 9 -1.42 10.25 5.46
CA ALA A 9 -0.01 9.93 5.26
C ALA A 9 0.54 9.08 6.40
N PHE A 10 1.38 8.12 6.07
CA PHE A 10 2.02 7.27 7.08
C PHE A 10 3.33 6.73 6.53
N LYS A 11 4.18 6.26 7.45
CA LYS A 11 5.46 5.67 7.08
C LYS A 11 5.39 4.16 7.19
N THR A 12 5.97 3.49 6.22
CA THR A 12 6.03 2.04 6.20
C THR A 12 7.34 1.60 5.58
N THR A 13 7.56 0.29 5.52
CA THR A 13 8.74 -0.28 4.89
C THR A 13 8.34 -1.07 3.66
N PHE A 14 9.25 -1.16 2.71
CA PHE A 14 9.06 -2.02 1.55
C PHE A 14 10.39 -2.69 1.19
N PHE A 15 10.30 -3.77 0.43
CA PHE A 15 11.47 -4.47 -0.04
C PHE A 15 11.84 -3.98 -1.44
N ASN A 16 13.12 -3.69 -1.62
CA ASN A 16 13.65 -3.28 -2.89
C ASN A 16 14.95 -4.02 -3.14
N ASN A 17 14.93 -4.98 -4.06
CA ASN A 17 16.10 -5.80 -4.44
C ASN A 17 16.82 -6.41 -3.23
N GLY A 18 16.04 -6.95 -2.29
CA GLY A 18 16.59 -7.59 -1.10
C GLY A 18 16.93 -6.65 0.03
N SER A 19 16.78 -5.35 -0.16
CA SER A 19 16.97 -4.35 0.88
C SER A 19 15.63 -3.93 1.46
N VAL A 20 15.63 -3.59 2.74
CA VAL A 20 14.45 -3.02 3.41
C VAL A 20 14.62 -1.50 3.43
N GLU A 21 13.67 -0.80 2.87
CA GLU A 21 13.72 0.65 2.81
C GLU A 21 12.45 1.24 3.43
N ARG A 22 12.57 2.44 3.97
CA ARG A 22 11.44 3.18 4.51
C ARG A 22 10.90 4.14 3.46
N ILE A 23 9.58 4.28 3.46
CA ILE A 23 8.89 5.18 2.56
C ILE A 23 7.75 5.85 3.31
N GLU A 24 7.49 7.11 2.99
CA GLU A 24 6.27 7.78 3.40
C GLU A 24 5.24 7.63 2.30
N VAL A 25 4.08 7.08 2.66
CA VAL A 25 2.93 7.01 1.76
C VAL A 25 2.18 8.31 1.92
N GLU A 26 2.20 9.12 0.88
CA GLU A 26 1.66 10.48 0.96
C GLU A 26 0.14 10.50 0.84
N LYS A 27 -0.47 11.47 1.48
CA LYS A 27 -1.89 11.73 1.33
C LYS A 27 -2.21 12.01 -0.14
N ASP A 28 -3.34 11.51 -0.60
CA ASP A 28 -3.85 11.64 -1.96
C ASP A 28 -3.05 10.84 -3.00
N SER A 29 -2.09 10.03 -2.57
CA SER A 29 -1.38 9.15 -3.48
C SER A 29 -2.29 8.00 -3.92
N LEU A 30 -2.09 7.56 -5.15
CA LEU A 30 -2.94 6.56 -5.79
C LEU A 30 -2.21 5.22 -5.86
N TRP A 31 -2.92 4.17 -5.45
CA TRP A 31 -2.38 2.81 -5.42
C TRP A 31 -3.39 1.83 -5.98
N PHE A 32 -2.93 0.71 -6.50
CA PHE A 32 -3.84 -0.36 -6.91
C PHE A 32 -3.51 -1.63 -6.15
N LEU A 33 -4.51 -2.46 -5.96
CA LEU A 33 -4.36 -3.75 -5.29
C LEU A 33 -3.73 -4.72 -6.27
N ALA A 34 -2.46 -5.07 -6.01
CA ALA A 34 -1.74 -5.98 -6.88
C ALA A 34 -2.13 -7.44 -6.61
N ARG A 35 -2.16 -7.80 -5.33
CA ARG A 35 -2.55 -9.16 -4.94
C ARG A 35 -2.74 -9.23 -3.44
N ALA A 36 -3.40 -10.30 -2.98
CA ALA A 36 -3.42 -10.65 -1.56
C ALA A 36 -2.13 -11.38 -1.24
N GLU A 37 -1.45 -10.97 -0.18
CA GLU A 37 -0.20 -11.59 0.25
C GLU A 37 -0.48 -12.75 1.21
N THR A 38 -1.29 -12.46 2.23
CA THR A 38 -1.75 -13.45 3.19
C THR A 38 -3.21 -13.15 3.51
N GLN A 39 -3.78 -13.91 4.45
CA GLN A 39 -5.14 -13.69 4.90
C GLN A 39 -5.34 -12.28 5.50
N ASP A 40 -4.29 -11.73 6.10
CA ASP A 40 -4.33 -10.45 6.81
C ASP A 40 -3.58 -9.32 6.12
N ARG A 41 -2.91 -9.60 5.01
CA ARG A 41 -2.06 -8.61 4.34
C ARG A 41 -2.32 -8.57 2.84
N VAL A 42 -2.14 -7.39 2.29
CA VAL A 42 -2.31 -7.15 0.86
C VAL A 42 -1.08 -6.43 0.32
N VAL A 43 -0.89 -6.54 -0.99
CA VAL A 43 0.18 -5.82 -1.68
C VAL A 43 -0.46 -4.73 -2.53
N LEU A 44 -0.06 -3.49 -2.26
CA LEU A 44 -0.45 -2.34 -3.08
C LEU A 44 0.74 -1.91 -3.94
N SER A 45 0.46 -1.45 -5.13
CA SER A 45 1.49 -1.01 -6.06
C SER A 45 1.15 0.32 -6.68
N ASN A 46 2.17 1.09 -7.03
CA ASN A 46 2.01 2.33 -7.80
C ASN A 46 2.82 2.29 -9.10
N ASN A 47 3.15 1.10 -9.61
CA ASN A 47 4.00 0.85 -10.77
C ASN A 47 5.50 1.09 -10.55
N LYS A 48 5.89 1.58 -9.38
CA LYS A 48 7.31 1.78 -9.04
C LYS A 48 7.73 0.88 -7.90
N ILE A 49 6.89 0.78 -6.89
CA ILE A 49 7.17 -0.02 -5.70
C ILE A 49 5.93 -0.79 -5.31
N GLU A 50 6.14 -1.81 -4.50
CA GLU A 50 5.07 -2.61 -3.91
C GLU A 50 5.17 -2.50 -2.39
N LEU A 51 4.03 -2.24 -1.76
CA LEU A 51 3.92 -2.17 -0.31
C LEU A 51 3.14 -3.37 0.19
N VAL A 52 3.65 -4.03 1.22
CA VAL A 52 2.91 -5.08 1.91
C VAL A 52 2.34 -4.44 3.18
N ILE A 53 1.03 -4.34 3.26
CA ILE A 53 0.37 -3.72 4.41
C ILE A 53 -0.73 -4.62 4.95
N ALA A 54 -1.02 -4.44 6.23
CA ALA A 54 -2.12 -5.15 6.87
C ALA A 54 -3.45 -4.64 6.33
N LYS A 55 -4.45 -5.52 6.27
CA LYS A 55 -5.80 -5.12 5.84
C LYS A 55 -6.39 -4.05 6.73
N ASP A 56 -6.05 -4.05 8.02
CA ASP A 56 -6.52 -3.02 8.95
C ASP A 56 -5.97 -1.65 8.58
N VAL A 57 -4.71 -1.59 8.15
CA VAL A 57 -4.10 -0.34 7.69
C VAL A 57 -4.78 0.13 6.41
N LEU A 58 -5.08 -0.81 5.51
CA LEU A 58 -5.79 -0.48 4.28
C LEU A 58 -7.14 0.16 4.59
N LYS A 59 -7.90 -0.40 5.51
CA LYS A 59 -9.21 0.14 5.89
C LYS A 59 -9.12 1.48 6.59
N ASP A 60 -8.10 1.67 7.41
CA ASP A 60 -7.94 2.88 8.21
C ASP A 60 -7.37 4.05 7.42
N ARG A 61 -6.45 3.77 6.51
CA ARG A 61 -5.65 4.81 5.85
C ARG A 61 -6.01 5.07 4.40
N PHE A 62 -6.80 4.20 3.80
CA PHE A 62 -7.10 4.29 2.37
C PHE A 62 -8.59 4.29 2.12
N THR A 63 -8.99 4.94 1.03
CA THR A 63 -10.35 4.87 0.51
C THR A 63 -10.33 4.14 -0.82
N ARG A 64 -11.15 3.12 -0.93
CA ARG A 64 -11.28 2.37 -2.17
C ARG A 64 -12.18 3.12 -3.15
N TRP A 65 -11.75 3.14 -4.40
CA TRP A 65 -12.60 3.62 -5.48
C TRP A 65 -12.28 2.86 -6.76
N GLY A 66 -13.25 2.59 -7.56
CA GLY A 66 -13.11 1.77 -8.77
C GLY A 66 -13.52 0.32 -8.56
#